data_87dc8f9d3c72752d00d51d044a379e62
#
_entry.id   87dc8f9d3c72752d00d51d044a379e62
#
_cell.length_a   1.000
_cell.length_b   1.000
_cell.length_c   1.000
_cell.angle_alpha   90.00
_cell.angle_beta   90.00
_cell.angle_gamma   90.00
#
_symmetry.space_group_name_H-M   'P 1'
#
loop_
_entity.id
_entity.type
_entity.pdbx_description
1 polymer ?
#
loop_
_entity_poly.entity_id
_entity_poly.type
_entity_poly.pdbx_seq_one_letter_code
_entity_poly.pdbx_strand_id
1 'polypeptide(L)'
;MSRFYAGKATGEETKMILLAAEQDTDLKEEIEIMMSISDKLANIHISKERAQKVSTANVISMTAAHLPMYELAAKSREYGHDMKAPNDCVVRCEHYILQLFGIKTTVETLTEQSREKGWLKDGGTPLHHIGRLLSEFHRLSIVRRYDCEYDLINKELNDGCKIIAVVNADKLYSNNVERNIPNHAVVVLSADDKQVRIYDPQHAQEETHPTTNFMFAWQDSHYYIISVIKRGVRKYDPSPIDASSFKLEGDLEELMEAIAENAHDIWAKARLEDGWKYGDVRDDKHKRHPDLVPYSDLTDSEKKYDRIMARGTLELVQRLGYKITKD
;
A
#
# COMPACT_ATOMS: atom_id res chain seq x y z
N MET A 1 27.27 6.89 -3.62
CA MET A 1 25.93 7.44 -3.83
C MET A 1 25.04 7.27 -2.60
N SER A 2 24.65 6.07 -2.13
CA SER A 2 23.71 5.88 -0.99
C SER A 2 24.10 6.64 0.29
N ARG A 3 25.39 6.69 0.67
CA ARG A 3 25.87 7.45 1.84
C ARG A 3 25.82 8.96 1.63
N PHE A 4 25.99 9.42 0.39
CA PHE A 4 25.89 10.84 0.02
C PHE A 4 24.44 11.33 0.18
N TYR A 5 23.49 10.63 -0.40
CA TYR A 5 22.06 10.97 -0.28
C TYR A 5 21.52 10.86 1.16
N ALA A 6 22.10 9.99 1.96
CA ALA A 6 21.78 9.87 3.38
C ALA A 6 22.47 10.95 4.26
N GLY A 7 23.24 11.88 3.69
CA GLY A 7 24.01 12.87 4.43
C GLY A 7 25.12 12.27 5.31
N LYS A 8 25.54 11.02 5.02
CA LYS A 8 26.54 10.25 5.78
C LYS A 8 27.87 10.09 5.04
N ALA A 9 28.02 10.68 3.88
CA ALA A 9 29.26 10.69 3.13
C ALA A 9 30.30 11.57 3.84
N THR A 10 31.56 11.12 3.82
CA THR A 10 32.67 11.95 4.28
C THR A 10 32.91 13.11 3.32
N GLY A 11 33.66 14.13 3.76
CA GLY A 11 34.03 15.26 2.87
C GLY A 11 34.75 14.81 1.60
N GLU A 12 35.59 13.77 1.69
CA GLU A 12 36.29 13.20 0.52
C GLU A 12 35.36 12.45 -0.41
N GLU A 13 34.46 11.61 0.13
CA GLU A 13 33.44 10.90 -0.63
C GLU A 13 32.51 11.89 -1.36
N THR A 14 32.08 12.94 -0.69
CA THR A 14 31.26 14.02 -1.27
C THR A 14 31.99 14.70 -2.42
N LYS A 15 33.25 15.05 -2.26
CA LYS A 15 34.07 15.69 -3.28
C LYS A 15 34.26 14.80 -4.51
N MET A 16 34.48 13.51 -4.31
CA MET A 16 34.61 12.53 -5.41
C MET A 16 33.30 12.39 -6.22
N ILE A 17 32.16 12.37 -5.53
CA ILE A 17 30.84 12.28 -6.17
C ILE A 17 30.53 13.53 -7.00
N LEU A 18 30.83 14.73 -6.45
CA LEU A 18 30.60 15.97 -7.18
C LEU A 18 31.56 16.13 -8.40
N LEU A 19 32.81 15.68 -8.28
CA LEU A 19 33.73 15.63 -9.41
C LEU A 19 33.29 14.64 -10.51
N ALA A 20 32.74 13.51 -10.12
CA ALA A 20 32.16 12.55 -11.09
C ALA A 20 30.95 13.15 -11.81
N ALA A 21 30.10 13.90 -11.10
CA ALA A 21 28.94 14.58 -11.67
C ALA A 21 29.30 15.74 -12.62
N GLU A 22 30.48 16.33 -12.50
CA GLU A 22 30.96 17.31 -13.48
C GLU A 22 31.29 16.69 -14.86
N GLN A 23 31.51 15.37 -14.89
CA GLN A 23 31.87 14.63 -16.11
C GLN A 23 30.71 13.78 -16.65
N ASP A 24 29.62 13.65 -15.88
CA ASP A 24 28.44 12.85 -16.20
C ASP A 24 27.16 13.69 -16.01
N THR A 25 26.55 14.06 -17.15
CA THR A 25 25.38 14.93 -17.17
C THR A 25 24.17 14.30 -16.49
N ASP A 26 23.99 12.99 -16.63
CA ASP A 26 22.86 12.26 -16.05
C ASP A 26 23.00 12.18 -14.52
N LEU A 27 24.23 11.95 -14.05
CA LEU A 27 24.54 11.94 -12.61
C LEU A 27 24.40 13.34 -11.98
N LYS A 28 24.75 14.39 -12.73
CA LYS A 28 24.59 15.78 -12.30
C LYS A 28 23.12 16.13 -12.15
N GLU A 29 22.28 15.80 -13.13
CA GLU A 29 20.85 16.03 -13.10
C GLU A 29 20.18 15.26 -11.95
N GLU A 30 20.58 14.01 -11.71
CA GLU A 30 20.13 13.20 -10.56
C GLU A 30 20.45 13.89 -9.22
N ILE A 31 21.67 14.39 -9.05
CA ILE A 31 22.09 15.09 -7.82
C ILE A 31 21.33 16.40 -7.64
N GLU A 32 21.13 17.20 -8.69
CA GLU A 32 20.38 18.46 -8.63
C GLU A 32 18.90 18.22 -8.24
N ILE A 33 18.26 17.21 -8.82
CA ILE A 33 16.91 16.80 -8.45
C ILE A 33 16.85 16.42 -6.98
N MET A 34 17.80 15.62 -6.50
CA MET A 34 17.86 15.14 -5.13
C MET A 34 18.11 16.27 -4.13
N MET A 35 18.98 17.21 -4.45
CA MET A 35 19.22 18.40 -3.61
C MET A 35 17.98 19.31 -3.55
N SER A 36 17.29 19.53 -4.68
CA SER A 36 16.04 20.29 -4.72
C SER A 36 14.93 19.67 -3.86
N ILE A 37 14.84 18.34 -3.84
CA ILE A 37 13.89 17.60 -2.98
C ILE A 37 14.28 17.74 -1.52
N SER A 38 15.55 17.60 -1.19
CA SER A 38 16.07 17.77 0.17
C SER A 38 15.78 19.17 0.74
N ASP A 39 15.96 20.21 -0.07
CA ASP A 39 15.65 21.61 0.33
C ASP A 39 14.15 21.84 0.52
N LYS A 40 13.30 21.24 -0.31
CA LYS A 40 11.85 21.28 -0.14
C LYS A 40 11.39 20.56 1.13
N LEU A 41 12.00 19.41 1.43
CA LEU A 41 11.72 18.64 2.66
C LEU A 41 12.22 19.34 3.93
N ALA A 42 13.35 20.05 3.87
CA ALA A 42 13.89 20.83 4.99
C ALA A 42 12.96 22.00 5.40
N ASN A 43 12.13 22.47 4.48
CA ASN A 43 11.14 23.54 4.74
C ASN A 43 9.79 23.03 5.25
N ILE A 44 9.58 21.71 5.30
CA ILE A 44 8.42 21.10 5.93
C ILE A 44 8.76 20.91 7.41
N HIS A 45 7.96 21.48 8.32
CA HIS A 45 8.13 21.37 9.78
C HIS A 45 7.83 19.93 10.26
N ILE A 46 8.70 19.00 9.92
CA ILE A 46 8.73 17.62 10.41
C ILE A 46 9.84 17.56 11.45
N SER A 47 9.61 16.92 12.63
CA SER A 47 10.67 16.74 13.61
C SER A 47 11.91 16.12 12.95
N LYS A 48 13.12 16.55 13.33
CA LYS A 48 14.39 16.10 12.72
C LYS A 48 14.54 14.57 12.64
N GLU A 49 13.99 13.85 13.61
CA GLU A 49 13.96 12.37 13.62
C GLU A 49 13.05 11.77 12.53
N ARG A 50 11.91 12.42 12.28
CA ARG A 50 10.96 12.00 11.25
C ARG A 50 11.49 12.31 9.84
N ALA A 51 12.15 13.45 9.65
CA ALA A 51 12.78 13.87 8.39
C ALA A 51 13.94 12.93 7.99
N GLN A 52 14.74 12.45 8.93
CA GLN A 52 15.82 11.49 8.67
C GLN A 52 15.31 10.09 8.24
N LYS A 53 14.18 9.64 8.80
CA LYS A 53 13.54 8.36 8.43
C LYS A 53 12.82 8.42 7.08
N VAL A 54 12.24 9.58 6.74
CA VAL A 54 11.46 9.81 5.51
C VAL A 54 12.36 10.12 4.30
N SER A 55 13.50 10.81 4.47
CA SER A 55 14.30 11.32 3.36
C SER A 55 14.91 10.23 2.48
N THR A 56 15.37 9.11 3.06
CA THR A 56 16.01 8.03 2.28
C THR A 56 15.01 7.15 1.54
N ALA A 57 13.82 6.94 2.09
CA ALA A 57 12.79 6.10 1.48
C ALA A 57 11.98 6.84 0.40
N ASN A 58 11.61 8.10 0.63
CA ASN A 58 10.76 8.86 -0.30
C ASN A 58 11.47 9.37 -1.54
N VAL A 59 12.77 9.64 -1.45
CA VAL A 59 13.53 10.15 -2.60
C VAL A 59 13.69 9.08 -3.68
N ILE A 60 13.88 7.82 -3.28
CA ILE A 60 13.97 6.69 -4.22
C ILE A 60 12.58 6.32 -4.77
N SER A 61 11.50 6.53 -4.00
CA SER A 61 10.11 6.25 -4.40
C SER A 61 9.59 7.20 -5.49
N MET A 62 10.03 8.46 -5.52
CA MET A 62 9.52 9.44 -6.50
C MET A 62 9.97 9.19 -7.94
N THR A 63 11.09 8.51 -8.16
CA THR A 63 11.56 8.12 -9.50
C THR A 63 10.92 6.84 -10.02
N ALA A 64 10.41 5.97 -9.13
CA ALA A 64 9.75 4.71 -9.49
C ALA A 64 8.22 4.83 -9.66
N ALA A 65 7.62 5.98 -9.34
CA ALA A 65 6.17 6.17 -9.16
C ALA A 65 5.33 6.26 -10.43
N HIS A 66 5.81 5.81 -11.60
CA HIS A 66 5.09 6.06 -12.86
C HIS A 66 4.36 4.86 -13.46
N LEU A 67 4.23 3.73 -12.76
CA LEU A 67 3.46 2.59 -13.27
C LEU A 67 2.28 2.26 -12.35
N PRO A 68 1.04 2.17 -12.88
CA PRO A 68 -0.12 1.74 -12.12
C PRO A 68 0.06 0.34 -11.54
N MET A 69 -0.42 0.11 -10.30
CA MET A 69 -0.24 -1.17 -9.60
C MET A 69 -0.76 -2.39 -10.38
N TYR A 70 -1.79 -2.24 -11.21
CA TYR A 70 -2.27 -3.32 -12.07
C TYR A 70 -1.33 -3.59 -13.25
N GLU A 71 -0.65 -2.56 -13.80
CA GLU A 71 0.40 -2.75 -14.81
C GLU A 71 1.66 -3.38 -14.21
N LEU A 72 1.97 -3.08 -12.95
CA LEU A 72 3.01 -3.78 -12.21
C LEU A 72 2.71 -5.27 -12.12
N ALA A 73 1.46 -5.62 -11.76
CA ALA A 73 1.00 -7.01 -11.76
C ALA A 73 0.88 -7.63 -13.17
N ALA A 74 0.62 -6.83 -14.21
CA ALA A 74 0.53 -7.28 -15.59
C ALA A 74 1.92 -7.43 -16.25
N LYS A 75 2.85 -6.50 -15.99
CA LYS A 75 4.22 -6.53 -16.52
C LYS A 75 5.09 -7.59 -15.87
N SER A 76 4.84 -7.99 -14.63
CA SER A 76 5.48 -9.15 -14.04
C SER A 76 5.20 -10.46 -14.81
N ARG A 77 4.16 -10.45 -15.68
CA ARG A 77 3.82 -11.59 -16.54
C ARG A 77 4.63 -11.66 -17.84
N GLU A 78 5.08 -10.51 -18.37
CA GLU A 78 5.80 -10.45 -19.67
C GLU A 78 7.28 -10.82 -19.56
N TYR A 79 7.83 -10.79 -18.35
CA TYR A 79 9.24 -11.01 -18.12
C TYR A 79 9.42 -12.25 -17.25
N GLY A 80 9.63 -13.38 -17.93
CA GLY A 80 9.78 -14.68 -17.33
C GLY A 80 10.73 -14.69 -16.14
N HIS A 81 10.15 -14.82 -14.96
CA HIS A 81 10.86 -15.45 -13.86
C HIS A 81 11.11 -16.89 -14.26
N ASP A 82 12.29 -17.37 -13.93
CA ASP A 82 12.70 -18.76 -14.12
C ASP A 82 11.52 -19.67 -13.71
N MET A 83 10.93 -20.34 -14.68
CA MET A 83 9.67 -21.12 -14.57
C MET A 83 9.77 -22.30 -13.56
N LYS A 84 10.76 -22.30 -12.68
CA LYS A 84 11.04 -23.39 -11.74
C LYS A 84 10.55 -23.14 -10.31
N ALA A 85 10.25 -21.90 -9.90
CA ALA A 85 9.68 -21.63 -8.58
C ALA A 85 8.17 -21.41 -8.69
N PRO A 86 7.34 -22.11 -7.90
CA PRO A 86 5.90 -21.85 -7.88
C PRO A 86 5.65 -20.41 -7.41
N ASN A 87 4.83 -19.65 -8.15
CA ASN A 87 4.42 -18.28 -7.83
C ASN A 87 3.40 -18.23 -6.67
N ASP A 88 3.59 -19.07 -5.66
CA ASP A 88 2.67 -19.33 -4.55
C ASP A 88 3.14 -18.72 -3.21
N CYS A 89 4.07 -17.75 -3.25
CA CYS A 89 4.63 -17.14 -2.05
C CYS A 89 3.54 -16.63 -1.08
N VAL A 90 2.49 -16.01 -1.59
CA VAL A 90 1.34 -15.55 -0.80
C VAL A 90 0.63 -16.73 -0.13
N VAL A 91 0.31 -17.78 -0.89
CA VAL A 91 -0.36 -18.98 -0.34
C VAL A 91 0.45 -19.59 0.79
N ARG A 92 1.78 -19.67 0.63
CA ARG A 92 2.69 -20.18 1.67
C ARG A 92 2.76 -19.25 2.88
N CYS A 93 2.76 -17.93 2.68
CA CYS A 93 2.65 -16.96 3.79
C CYS A 93 1.33 -17.14 4.55
N GLU A 94 0.21 -17.26 3.84
CA GLU A 94 -1.10 -17.47 4.45
C GLU A 94 -1.18 -18.83 5.19
N HIS A 95 -0.59 -19.89 4.61
CA HIS A 95 -0.45 -21.18 5.28
C HIS A 95 0.37 -21.07 6.57
N TYR A 96 1.52 -20.41 6.53
CA TYR A 96 2.36 -20.19 7.73
C TYR A 96 1.58 -19.45 8.84
N ILE A 97 0.83 -18.40 8.47
CA ILE A 97 -0.03 -17.68 9.41
C ILE A 97 -1.11 -18.59 10.01
N LEU A 98 -1.76 -19.43 9.20
CA LEU A 98 -2.76 -20.39 9.69
C LEU A 98 -2.15 -21.35 10.72
N GLN A 99 -0.92 -21.82 10.48
CA GLN A 99 -0.19 -22.66 11.45
C GLN A 99 0.08 -21.90 12.76
N LEU A 100 0.47 -20.60 12.70
CA LEU A 100 0.65 -19.79 13.91
C LEU A 100 -0.64 -19.61 14.72
N PHE A 101 -1.81 -19.69 14.08
CA PHE A 101 -3.11 -19.70 14.75
C PHE A 101 -3.60 -21.11 15.16
N GLY A 102 -2.80 -22.15 14.91
CA GLY A 102 -3.13 -23.54 15.22
C GLY A 102 -4.16 -24.16 14.27
N ILE A 103 -4.35 -23.57 13.09
CA ILE A 103 -5.27 -24.07 12.06
C ILE A 103 -4.50 -25.03 11.16
N LYS A 104 -4.96 -26.28 11.09
CA LYS A 104 -4.33 -27.34 10.29
C LYS A 104 -4.85 -27.30 8.86
N THR A 105 -3.95 -27.14 7.92
CA THR A 105 -4.21 -27.21 6.47
C THR A 105 -2.89 -27.52 5.75
N THR A 106 -2.93 -27.74 4.44
CA THR A 106 -1.72 -27.94 3.63
C THR A 106 -1.61 -26.86 2.54
N VAL A 107 -0.39 -26.64 2.06
CA VAL A 107 -0.13 -25.69 0.96
C VAL A 107 -0.87 -26.13 -0.31
N GLU A 108 -0.92 -27.43 -0.58
CA GLU A 108 -1.59 -27.99 -1.74
C GLU A 108 -3.08 -27.67 -1.74
N THR A 109 -3.79 -27.94 -0.61
CA THR A 109 -5.21 -27.62 -0.45
C THR A 109 -5.49 -26.14 -0.64
N LEU A 110 -4.66 -25.28 -0.03
CA LEU A 110 -4.82 -23.83 -0.16
C LEU A 110 -4.52 -23.33 -1.58
N THR A 111 -3.55 -23.95 -2.26
CA THR A 111 -3.21 -23.62 -3.64
C THR A 111 -4.35 -23.98 -4.60
N GLU A 112 -4.92 -25.17 -4.47
CA GLU A 112 -6.10 -25.60 -5.24
C GLU A 112 -7.26 -24.64 -5.03
N GLN A 113 -7.63 -24.38 -3.77
CA GLN A 113 -8.70 -23.46 -3.41
C GLN A 113 -8.47 -22.04 -3.98
N SER A 114 -7.23 -21.54 -3.90
CA SER A 114 -6.88 -20.21 -4.40
C SER A 114 -6.97 -20.12 -5.92
N ARG A 115 -6.61 -21.19 -6.63
CA ARG A 115 -6.75 -21.28 -8.12
C ARG A 115 -8.19 -21.38 -8.54
N GLU A 116 -8.98 -22.25 -7.93
CA GLU A 116 -10.41 -22.41 -8.20
C GLU A 116 -11.17 -21.09 -8.06
N LYS A 117 -10.83 -20.30 -7.03
CA LYS A 117 -11.45 -18.99 -6.78
C LYS A 117 -10.83 -17.86 -7.62
N GLY A 118 -9.85 -18.15 -8.45
CA GLY A 118 -9.16 -17.16 -9.30
C GLY A 118 -8.30 -16.15 -8.54
N TRP A 119 -7.93 -16.46 -7.30
CA TRP A 119 -7.07 -15.59 -6.48
C TRP A 119 -5.59 -15.79 -6.79
N LEU A 120 -5.17 -17.03 -7.02
CA LEU A 120 -3.84 -17.35 -7.51
C LEU A 120 -3.88 -17.50 -9.04
N LYS A 121 -3.07 -16.74 -9.73
CA LYS A 121 -2.90 -16.75 -11.20
C LYS A 121 -1.49 -17.22 -11.56
N ASP A 122 -1.23 -17.43 -12.84
CA ASP A 122 0.10 -17.88 -13.34
C ASP A 122 1.24 -16.93 -12.91
N GLY A 123 0.97 -15.62 -12.82
CA GLY A 123 1.93 -14.61 -12.37
C GLY A 123 1.94 -14.36 -10.85
N GLY A 124 1.27 -15.20 -10.05
CA GLY A 124 1.17 -15.04 -8.61
C GLY A 124 -0.20 -14.48 -8.14
N THR A 125 -0.25 -14.07 -6.88
CA THR A 125 -1.47 -13.52 -6.27
C THR A 125 -1.49 -12.00 -6.38
N PRO A 126 -2.49 -11.39 -7.06
CA PRO A 126 -2.66 -9.94 -7.08
C PRO A 126 -2.82 -9.36 -5.67
N LEU A 127 -2.32 -8.13 -5.43
CA LEU A 127 -2.33 -7.50 -4.09
C LEU A 127 -3.71 -7.52 -3.41
N HIS A 128 -4.79 -7.22 -4.16
CA HIS A 128 -6.15 -7.20 -3.62
C HIS A 128 -6.71 -8.59 -3.28
N HIS A 129 -6.04 -9.66 -3.70
CA HIS A 129 -6.39 -11.03 -3.32
C HIS A 129 -5.60 -11.55 -2.13
N ILE A 130 -4.50 -10.91 -1.74
CA ILE A 130 -3.72 -11.33 -0.57
C ILE A 130 -4.61 -11.27 0.69
N GLY A 131 -4.58 -12.33 1.52
CA GLY A 131 -5.44 -12.48 2.68
C GLY A 131 -6.82 -13.07 2.39
N ARG A 132 -7.15 -13.38 1.12
CA ARG A 132 -8.46 -13.97 0.79
C ARG A 132 -8.63 -15.37 1.36
N LEU A 133 -7.60 -16.22 1.29
CA LEU A 133 -7.67 -17.55 1.93
C LEU A 133 -7.87 -17.43 3.44
N LEU A 134 -7.16 -16.50 4.09
CA LEU A 134 -7.31 -16.26 5.54
C LEU A 134 -8.74 -15.81 5.89
N SER A 135 -9.41 -15.06 5.01
CA SER A 135 -10.78 -14.57 5.23
C SER A 135 -11.84 -15.68 5.19
N GLU A 136 -11.54 -16.84 4.60
CA GLU A 136 -12.43 -18.01 4.65
C GLU A 136 -12.53 -18.62 6.08
N PHE A 137 -11.56 -18.31 6.92
CA PHE A 137 -11.56 -18.77 8.31
C PHE A 137 -12.26 -17.74 9.20
N HIS A 138 -13.54 -17.96 9.50
CA HIS A 138 -14.43 -17.04 10.25
C HIS A 138 -13.89 -16.54 11.60
N ARG A 139 -12.86 -17.20 12.14
CA ARG A 139 -12.20 -16.81 13.39
C ARG A 139 -11.13 -15.75 13.21
N LEU A 140 -10.79 -15.40 11.99
CA LEU A 140 -9.77 -14.40 11.68
C LEU A 140 -10.40 -13.10 11.20
N SER A 141 -9.73 -12.00 11.51
CA SER A 141 -10.00 -10.67 11.00
C SER A 141 -8.76 -10.20 10.22
N ILE A 142 -8.98 -9.70 9.02
CA ILE A 142 -7.91 -9.29 8.10
C ILE A 142 -8.09 -7.81 7.78
N VAL A 143 -7.02 -7.03 7.94
CA VAL A 143 -6.99 -5.61 7.58
C VAL A 143 -5.86 -5.39 6.59
N ARG A 144 -6.18 -4.81 5.44
CA ARG A 144 -5.22 -4.41 4.40
C ARG A 144 -4.92 -2.94 4.54
N ARG A 145 -3.65 -2.58 4.46
CA ARG A 145 -3.22 -1.20 4.54
C ARG A 145 -2.14 -0.91 3.50
N TYR A 146 -2.21 0.28 2.97
CA TYR A 146 -1.23 0.84 2.04
C TYR A 146 -0.56 2.03 2.71
N ASP A 147 0.62 2.36 2.24
CA ASP A 147 1.38 3.53 2.66
C ASP A 147 1.61 3.60 4.16
N CYS A 148 1.95 2.43 4.71
CA CYS A 148 2.14 2.27 6.14
C CYS A 148 3.47 2.89 6.60
N GLU A 149 3.43 3.54 7.77
CA GLU A 149 4.66 3.88 8.48
C GLU A 149 5.30 2.61 9.08
N TYR A 150 6.63 2.60 9.16
CA TYR A 150 7.35 1.45 9.72
C TYR A 150 6.94 1.11 11.15
N ASP A 151 6.68 2.13 11.97
CA ASP A 151 6.27 1.96 13.37
C ASP A 151 4.92 1.22 13.50
N LEU A 152 4.08 1.25 12.46
CA LEU A 152 2.84 0.48 12.42
C LEU A 152 3.09 -1.03 12.47
N ILE A 153 4.18 -1.52 11.86
CA ILE A 153 4.56 -2.94 11.92
C ILE A 153 4.74 -3.37 13.38
N ASN A 154 5.51 -2.59 14.15
CA ASN A 154 5.76 -2.89 15.56
C ASN A 154 4.47 -2.81 16.40
N LYS A 155 3.65 -1.80 16.15
CA LYS A 155 2.35 -1.67 16.83
C LYS A 155 1.46 -2.89 16.56
N GLU A 156 1.30 -3.29 15.30
CA GLU A 156 0.46 -4.43 14.92
C GLU A 156 1.00 -5.75 15.49
N LEU A 157 2.32 -5.97 15.47
CA LEU A 157 2.95 -7.16 16.06
C LEU A 157 2.74 -7.21 17.59
N ASN A 158 2.90 -6.08 18.28
CA ASN A 158 2.67 -5.97 19.73
C ASN A 158 1.20 -6.19 20.10
N ASP A 159 0.26 -5.80 19.23
CA ASP A 159 -1.18 -6.07 19.37
C ASP A 159 -1.52 -7.55 19.09
N GLY A 160 -0.53 -8.40 18.77
CA GLY A 160 -0.68 -9.83 18.52
C GLY A 160 -1.08 -10.18 17.08
N CYS A 161 -1.09 -9.21 16.17
CA CYS A 161 -1.31 -9.47 14.75
C CYS A 161 -0.17 -10.29 14.14
N LYS A 162 -0.50 -11.03 13.08
CA LYS A 162 0.47 -11.61 12.15
C LYS A 162 0.45 -10.78 10.88
N ILE A 163 1.62 -10.50 10.32
CA ILE A 163 1.75 -9.53 9.22
C ILE A 163 2.31 -10.21 7.98
N ILE A 164 1.65 -10.03 6.84
CA ILE A 164 2.25 -10.26 5.52
C ILE A 164 2.65 -8.90 4.97
N ALA A 165 3.91 -8.76 4.58
CA ALA A 165 4.42 -7.63 3.81
C ALA A 165 4.72 -8.07 2.38
N VAL A 166 4.48 -7.18 1.42
CA VAL A 166 4.84 -7.41 0.01
C VAL A 166 6.07 -6.60 -0.31
N VAL A 167 7.08 -7.26 -0.84
CA VAL A 167 8.42 -6.69 -1.03
C VAL A 167 8.94 -6.95 -2.44
N ASN A 168 9.97 -6.24 -2.82
CA ASN A 168 10.80 -6.56 -3.97
C ASN A 168 11.94 -7.49 -3.51
N ALA A 169 11.93 -8.74 -3.96
CA ALA A 169 12.94 -9.73 -3.58
C ALA A 169 14.35 -9.32 -4.03
N ASP A 170 14.48 -8.70 -5.21
CA ASP A 170 15.79 -8.26 -5.70
C ASP A 170 16.42 -7.24 -4.76
N LYS A 171 15.64 -6.30 -4.23
CA LYS A 171 16.09 -5.31 -3.26
C LYS A 171 16.34 -5.89 -1.87
N LEU A 172 15.62 -6.96 -1.51
CA LEU A 172 15.77 -7.61 -0.21
C LEU A 172 17.04 -8.45 -0.14
N TYR A 173 17.35 -9.18 -1.22
CA TYR A 173 18.40 -10.19 -1.27
C TYR A 173 19.64 -9.80 -2.08
N SER A 174 19.52 -8.84 -3.00
CA SER A 174 20.58 -8.46 -3.94
C SER A 174 20.75 -6.96 -4.00
N ASN A 175 21.99 -6.52 -4.29
CA ASN A 175 22.26 -5.13 -4.65
C ASN A 175 22.04 -4.87 -6.15
N ASN A 176 21.72 -5.90 -6.92
CA ASN A 176 21.50 -5.82 -8.37
C ASN A 176 19.99 -5.76 -8.63
N VAL A 177 19.45 -4.56 -8.62
CA VAL A 177 18.00 -4.31 -8.77
C VAL A 177 17.70 -4.20 -10.27
N GLU A 178 17.16 -5.25 -10.85
CA GLU A 178 16.73 -5.21 -12.25
C GLU A 178 15.40 -4.47 -12.44
N ARG A 179 14.53 -4.43 -11.43
CA ARG A 179 13.19 -3.85 -11.52
C ARG A 179 12.72 -3.27 -10.18
N ASN A 180 11.97 -2.18 -10.24
CA ASN A 180 11.31 -1.56 -9.08
C ASN A 180 9.86 -2.07 -8.95
N ILE A 181 9.65 -3.38 -8.84
CA ILE A 181 8.33 -4.00 -8.78
C ILE A 181 8.25 -4.93 -7.57
N PRO A 182 7.16 -4.88 -6.78
CA PRO A 182 6.95 -5.88 -5.74
C PRO A 182 6.66 -7.24 -6.40
N ASN A 183 7.46 -8.24 -6.07
CA ASN A 183 7.38 -9.57 -6.68
C ASN A 183 7.35 -10.71 -5.67
N HIS A 184 7.37 -10.38 -4.37
CA HIS A 184 7.46 -11.37 -3.31
C HIS A 184 6.64 -10.99 -2.08
N ALA A 185 6.18 -11.98 -1.33
CA ALA A 185 5.48 -11.81 -0.06
C ALA A 185 6.22 -12.55 1.05
N VAL A 186 6.33 -11.93 2.21
CA VAL A 186 6.99 -12.48 3.40
C VAL A 186 6.11 -12.28 4.64
N VAL A 187 6.26 -13.14 5.65
CA VAL A 187 5.62 -12.92 6.96
C VAL A 187 6.59 -12.20 7.88
N VAL A 188 6.21 -11.02 8.39
CA VAL A 188 7.03 -10.29 9.35
C VAL A 188 6.82 -10.86 10.74
N LEU A 189 7.90 -11.28 11.38
CA LEU A 189 7.89 -11.92 12.71
C LEU A 189 8.28 -10.96 13.83
N SER A 190 9.27 -10.11 13.58
CA SER A 190 9.66 -9.01 14.47
C SER A 190 10.36 -7.92 13.68
N ALA A 191 10.35 -6.70 14.19
CA ALA A 191 10.99 -5.55 13.57
C ALA A 191 11.54 -4.62 14.66
N ASP A 192 12.71 -4.05 14.43
CA ASP A 192 13.31 -3.01 15.24
C ASP A 192 14.08 -2.01 14.37
N ASP A 193 14.75 -1.02 14.97
CA ASP A 193 15.47 0.02 14.22
C ASP A 193 16.67 -0.51 13.42
N LYS A 194 17.14 -1.73 13.68
CA LYS A 194 18.33 -2.32 13.06
C LYS A 194 18.01 -3.45 12.11
N GLN A 195 17.00 -4.27 12.46
CA GLN A 195 16.72 -5.50 11.74
C GLN A 195 15.25 -5.86 11.73
N VAL A 196 14.85 -6.57 10.69
CA VAL A 196 13.52 -7.17 10.52
C VAL A 196 13.72 -8.67 10.37
N ARG A 197 13.05 -9.46 11.22
CA ARG A 197 12.99 -10.91 11.09
C ARG A 197 11.71 -11.28 10.33
N ILE A 198 11.88 -12.07 9.30
CA ILE A 198 10.80 -12.53 8.42
C ILE A 198 10.81 -14.05 8.33
N TYR A 199 9.66 -14.63 7.98
CA TYR A 199 9.61 -15.95 7.36
C TYR A 199 9.51 -15.77 5.85
N ASP A 200 10.48 -16.33 5.12
CA ASP A 200 10.47 -16.33 3.67
C ASP A 200 9.92 -17.66 3.14
N PRO A 201 8.79 -17.62 2.40
CA PRO A 201 8.16 -18.82 1.86
C PRO A 201 8.96 -19.50 0.73
N GLN A 202 9.84 -18.78 0.05
CA GLN A 202 10.69 -19.32 -1.01
C GLN A 202 11.81 -20.19 -0.43
N HIS A 203 12.40 -19.73 0.67
CA HIS A 203 13.45 -20.46 1.37
C HIS A 203 12.89 -21.40 2.45
N ALA A 204 11.60 -21.28 2.77
CA ALA A 204 10.89 -22.02 3.82
C ALA A 204 11.57 -21.90 5.21
N GLN A 205 12.14 -20.75 5.53
CA GLN A 205 12.89 -20.49 6.77
C GLN A 205 12.69 -19.07 7.28
N GLU A 206 13.05 -18.87 8.54
CA GLU A 206 13.14 -17.55 9.16
C GLU A 206 14.48 -16.91 8.84
N GLU A 207 14.44 -15.64 8.46
CA GLU A 207 15.61 -14.87 8.07
C GLU A 207 15.61 -13.49 8.73
N THR A 208 16.79 -12.90 8.84
CA THR A 208 16.94 -11.55 9.40
C THR A 208 17.63 -10.65 8.40
N HIS A 209 17.01 -9.52 8.13
CA HIS A 209 17.51 -8.51 7.20
C HIS A 209 17.72 -7.16 7.90
N PRO A 210 18.69 -6.35 7.48
CA PRO A 210 18.80 -4.97 7.93
C PRO A 210 17.50 -4.21 7.65
N THR A 211 17.02 -3.39 8.60
CA THR A 211 15.80 -2.58 8.43
C THR A 211 15.85 -1.71 7.19
N THR A 212 17.03 -1.19 6.84
CA THR A 212 17.23 -0.39 5.62
C THR A 212 16.95 -1.18 4.35
N ASN A 213 17.38 -2.45 4.28
CA ASN A 213 17.15 -3.31 3.11
C ASN A 213 15.67 -3.69 3.01
N PHE A 214 15.06 -4.03 4.15
CA PHE A 214 13.63 -4.32 4.19
C PHE A 214 12.79 -3.11 3.73
N MET A 215 13.07 -1.92 4.26
CA MET A 215 12.38 -0.69 3.87
C MET A 215 12.56 -0.38 2.38
N PHE A 216 13.77 -0.58 1.85
CA PHE A 216 14.07 -0.40 0.43
C PHE A 216 13.32 -1.37 -0.46
N ALA A 217 13.12 -2.61 -0.01
CA ALA A 217 12.33 -3.62 -0.71
C ALA A 217 10.81 -3.40 -0.56
N TRP A 218 10.37 -2.93 0.59
CA TRP A 218 8.95 -2.77 0.92
C TRP A 218 8.30 -1.56 0.24
N GLN A 219 9.05 -0.50 -0.03
CA GLN A 219 8.54 0.71 -0.69
C GLN A 219 7.89 0.43 -2.06
N ASP A 220 8.36 -0.58 -2.81
CA ASP A 220 7.87 -0.88 -4.15
C ASP A 220 6.42 -1.37 -4.15
N SER A 221 5.91 -1.82 -3.01
CA SER A 221 4.50 -2.16 -2.79
C SER A 221 3.68 -1.00 -2.22
N HIS A 222 4.18 0.22 -2.20
CA HIS A 222 3.61 1.34 -1.45
C HIS A 222 3.41 0.99 0.03
N TYR A 223 4.43 0.37 0.64
CA TYR A 223 4.43 -0.01 2.05
C TYR A 223 3.19 -0.83 2.45
N TYR A 224 2.80 -1.76 1.55
CA TYR A 224 1.60 -2.57 1.72
C TYR A 224 1.80 -3.67 2.76
N ILE A 225 0.84 -3.80 3.67
CA ILE A 225 0.76 -4.90 4.62
C ILE A 225 -0.65 -5.47 4.72
N ILE A 226 -0.70 -6.71 5.19
CA ILE A 226 -1.91 -7.34 5.71
C ILE A 226 -1.66 -7.68 7.17
N SER A 227 -2.53 -7.18 8.05
CA SER A 227 -2.56 -7.55 9.46
C SER A 227 -3.66 -8.55 9.72
N VAL A 228 -3.33 -9.66 10.36
CA VAL A 228 -4.22 -10.78 10.66
C VAL A 228 -4.27 -11.01 12.15
N ILE A 229 -5.48 -11.05 12.73
CA ILE A 229 -5.70 -11.26 14.15
C ILE A 229 -6.94 -12.14 14.37
N LYS A 230 -7.07 -12.78 15.53
CA LYS A 230 -8.31 -13.46 15.89
C LYS A 230 -9.45 -12.46 15.98
N ARG A 231 -10.59 -12.81 15.38
CA ARG A 231 -11.80 -11.96 15.42
C ARG A 231 -12.25 -11.70 16.85
N GLY A 232 -12.60 -10.45 17.14
CA GLY A 232 -13.08 -10.01 18.45
C GLY A 232 -11.99 -9.70 19.48
N VAL A 233 -10.72 -9.91 19.17
CA VAL A 233 -9.60 -9.54 20.06
C VAL A 233 -9.38 -8.02 20.08
N ARG A 234 -9.59 -7.36 18.93
CA ARG A 234 -9.42 -5.91 18.79
C ARG A 234 -10.68 -5.28 18.18
N LYS A 235 -11.06 -4.09 18.69
CA LYS A 235 -12.07 -3.27 18.04
C LYS A 235 -11.49 -2.76 16.71
N TYR A 236 -12.32 -2.75 15.68
CA TYR A 236 -11.95 -2.16 14.41
C TYR A 236 -11.64 -0.67 14.57
N ASP A 237 -10.46 -0.27 14.16
CA ASP A 237 -9.99 1.11 14.13
C ASP A 237 -9.73 1.49 12.67
N PRO A 238 -10.64 2.24 12.03
CA PRO A 238 -10.46 2.62 10.63
C PRO A 238 -9.27 3.57 10.49
N SER A 239 -8.39 3.27 9.54
CA SER A 239 -7.22 4.08 9.22
C SER A 239 -7.23 4.35 7.71
N PRO A 240 -7.98 5.37 7.26
CA PRO A 240 -7.93 5.79 5.86
C PRO A 240 -6.53 6.29 5.50
N ILE A 241 -6.14 6.10 4.25
CA ILE A 241 -4.86 6.61 3.74
C ILE A 241 -4.94 8.13 3.78
N ASP A 242 -3.95 8.77 4.42
CA ASP A 242 -3.82 10.22 4.40
C ASP A 242 -3.26 10.66 3.04
N ALA A 243 -4.11 11.20 2.22
CA ALA A 243 -3.78 11.78 0.92
C ALA A 243 -3.89 13.32 0.92
N SER A 244 -4.01 13.96 2.08
CA SER A 244 -4.21 15.41 2.24
C SER A 244 -3.07 16.29 1.67
N SER A 245 -1.90 15.70 1.44
CA SER A 245 -0.77 16.37 0.76
C SER A 245 -1.02 16.58 -0.74
N PHE A 246 -1.95 15.81 -1.34
CA PHE A 246 -2.34 15.96 -2.73
C PHE A 246 -3.46 16.99 -2.81
N LYS A 247 -3.23 18.08 -3.52
CA LYS A 247 -4.25 19.10 -3.77
C LYS A 247 -4.95 18.79 -5.08
N LEU A 248 -6.27 18.78 -5.05
CA LEU A 248 -7.06 18.81 -6.27
C LEU A 248 -6.98 20.23 -6.84
N GLU A 249 -6.61 20.34 -8.10
CA GLU A 249 -6.45 21.62 -8.79
C GLU A 249 -7.43 21.72 -9.95
N GLY A 250 -7.97 22.92 -10.16
CA GLY A 250 -8.79 23.25 -11.33
C GLY A 250 -9.96 22.29 -11.58
N ASP A 251 -9.94 21.66 -12.73
CA ASP A 251 -11.03 20.75 -13.19
C ASP A 251 -11.29 19.55 -12.26
N LEU A 252 -10.35 19.19 -11.38
CA LEU A 252 -10.55 18.09 -10.44
C LEU A 252 -11.51 18.45 -9.29
N GLU A 253 -11.67 19.72 -8.94
CA GLU A 253 -12.71 20.15 -7.98
C GLU A 253 -14.11 19.98 -8.57
N GLU A 254 -14.31 20.30 -9.87
CA GLU A 254 -15.56 20.05 -10.57
C GLU A 254 -15.86 18.55 -10.68
N LEU A 255 -14.83 17.76 -11.01
CA LEU A 255 -14.93 16.30 -11.07
C LEU A 255 -15.29 15.72 -9.70
N MET A 256 -14.70 16.22 -8.63
CA MET A 256 -15.00 15.81 -7.26
C MET A 256 -16.48 16.03 -6.91
N GLU A 257 -17.03 17.20 -7.27
CA GLU A 257 -18.44 17.49 -7.01
C GLU A 257 -19.36 16.58 -7.83
N ALA A 258 -19.04 16.35 -9.12
CA ALA A 258 -19.80 15.43 -9.97
C ALA A 258 -19.75 13.97 -9.45
N ILE A 259 -18.62 13.52 -8.91
CA ILE A 259 -18.51 12.20 -8.29
C ILE A 259 -19.35 12.12 -7.02
N ALA A 260 -19.36 13.17 -6.19
CA ALA A 260 -20.16 13.24 -4.98
C ALA A 260 -21.67 13.15 -5.28
N GLU A 261 -22.15 13.91 -6.25
CA GLU A 261 -23.53 13.85 -6.71
C GLU A 261 -23.91 12.47 -7.24
N ASN A 262 -23.08 11.90 -8.11
CA ASN A 262 -23.31 10.56 -8.66
C ASN A 262 -23.27 9.47 -7.57
N ALA A 263 -22.41 9.62 -6.54
CA ALA A 263 -22.36 8.67 -5.44
C ALA A 263 -23.66 8.68 -4.62
N HIS A 264 -24.24 9.87 -4.39
CA HIS A 264 -25.54 10.02 -3.79
C HIS A 264 -26.65 9.35 -4.62
N ASP A 265 -26.67 9.58 -5.93
CA ASP A 265 -27.66 9.00 -6.82
C ASP A 265 -27.58 7.46 -6.86
N ILE A 266 -26.37 6.89 -6.87
CA ILE A 266 -26.15 5.45 -6.78
C ILE A 266 -26.72 4.90 -5.46
N TRP A 267 -26.42 5.56 -4.33
CA TRP A 267 -26.94 5.18 -3.03
C TRP A 267 -28.47 5.28 -2.98
N ALA A 268 -29.06 6.39 -3.44
CA ALA A 268 -30.48 6.63 -3.45
C ALA A 268 -31.20 5.59 -4.31
N LYS A 269 -30.69 5.31 -5.52
CA LYS A 269 -31.23 4.29 -6.42
C LYS A 269 -31.27 2.92 -5.75
N ALA A 270 -30.16 2.47 -5.15
CA ALA A 270 -30.10 1.19 -4.45
C ALA A 270 -31.11 1.12 -3.29
N ARG A 271 -31.27 2.22 -2.53
CA ARG A 271 -32.28 2.29 -1.46
C ARG A 271 -33.71 2.18 -1.97
N LEU A 272 -34.03 2.89 -3.07
CA LEU A 272 -35.35 2.82 -3.70
C LEU A 272 -35.66 1.41 -4.23
N GLU A 273 -34.68 0.74 -4.85
CA GLU A 273 -34.79 -0.65 -5.31
C GLU A 273 -35.04 -1.62 -4.15
N ASP A 274 -34.42 -1.38 -2.98
CA ASP A 274 -34.64 -2.11 -1.73
C ASP A 274 -36.01 -1.79 -1.08
N GLY A 275 -36.80 -0.88 -1.66
CA GLY A 275 -38.13 -0.50 -1.18
C GLY A 275 -38.15 0.60 -0.13
N TRP A 276 -37.04 1.33 0.05
CA TRP A 276 -37.01 2.54 0.87
C TRP A 276 -37.79 3.66 0.18
N LYS A 277 -38.27 4.61 1.00
CA LYS A 277 -39.02 5.79 0.55
C LYS A 277 -38.57 7.01 1.33
N TYR A 278 -38.81 8.18 0.78
CA TYR A 278 -38.65 9.43 1.50
C TYR A 278 -39.48 9.44 2.79
N GLY A 279 -38.96 10.05 3.81
CA GLY A 279 -39.63 10.36 5.05
C GLY A 279 -38.79 11.32 5.90
N ASP A 280 -39.43 12.27 6.57
CA ASP A 280 -38.77 13.37 7.30
C ASP A 280 -37.81 12.91 8.39
N VAL A 281 -37.95 11.67 8.86
CA VAL A 281 -37.09 11.06 9.86
C VAL A 281 -36.71 9.65 9.41
N ARG A 282 -35.46 9.26 9.67
CA ARG A 282 -35.00 7.92 9.39
C ARG A 282 -35.76 6.87 10.24
N ASP A 283 -36.37 5.93 9.56
CA ASP A 283 -37.10 4.80 10.11
C ASP A 283 -36.72 3.50 9.38
N ASP A 284 -35.80 2.77 9.98
CA ASP A 284 -35.30 1.51 9.39
C ASP A 284 -36.39 0.43 9.33
N LYS A 285 -37.33 0.44 10.28
CA LYS A 285 -38.46 -0.53 10.33
C LYS A 285 -39.41 -0.35 9.16
N HIS A 286 -39.70 0.89 8.79
CA HIS A 286 -40.61 1.24 7.70
C HIS A 286 -39.89 1.68 6.45
N LYS A 287 -38.56 1.52 6.41
CA LYS A 287 -37.69 1.87 5.28
C LYS A 287 -37.87 3.32 4.81
N ARG A 288 -37.78 4.28 5.74
CA ARG A 288 -37.88 5.71 5.43
C ARG A 288 -36.54 6.42 5.69
N HIS A 289 -36.15 7.31 4.78
CA HIS A 289 -34.92 8.10 4.92
C HIS A 289 -35.11 9.53 4.43
N PRO A 290 -34.65 10.55 5.22
CA PRO A 290 -34.81 11.97 4.83
C PRO A 290 -33.95 12.36 3.63
N ASP A 291 -32.83 11.67 3.40
CA ASP A 291 -31.91 12.00 2.32
C ASP A 291 -32.26 11.31 0.97
N LEU A 292 -33.42 10.63 0.87
CA LEU A 292 -33.94 10.16 -0.40
C LEU A 292 -34.59 11.31 -1.20
N VAL A 293 -33.77 12.32 -1.50
CA VAL A 293 -34.07 13.53 -2.26
C VAL A 293 -32.95 13.79 -3.26
N PRO A 294 -33.14 14.64 -4.28
CA PRO A 294 -32.04 15.04 -5.16
C PRO A 294 -30.85 15.61 -4.38
N TYR A 295 -29.64 15.38 -4.87
CA TYR A 295 -28.42 15.87 -4.21
C TYR A 295 -28.45 17.38 -3.93
N SER A 296 -29.03 18.19 -4.84
CA SER A 296 -29.22 19.62 -4.64
C SER A 296 -29.97 19.96 -3.36
N ASP A 297 -30.90 19.11 -2.94
CA ASP A 297 -31.82 19.34 -1.82
C ASP A 297 -31.26 18.83 -0.49
N LEU A 298 -30.13 18.12 -0.52
CA LEU A 298 -29.40 17.71 0.67
C LEU A 298 -28.85 18.92 1.44
N THR A 299 -28.78 18.79 2.76
CA THR A 299 -28.07 19.76 3.57
C THR A 299 -26.57 19.73 3.29
N ASP A 300 -25.84 20.82 3.55
CA ASP A 300 -24.37 20.84 3.40
C ASP A 300 -23.67 19.82 4.28
N SER A 301 -24.26 19.47 5.41
CA SER A 301 -23.78 18.43 6.30
C SER A 301 -23.79 17.06 5.65
N GLU A 302 -24.87 16.72 4.94
CA GLU A 302 -24.99 15.44 4.23
C GLU A 302 -24.11 15.41 2.98
N LYS A 303 -24.14 16.47 2.16
CA LYS A 303 -23.22 16.61 1.01
C LYS A 303 -21.75 16.44 1.38
N LYS A 304 -21.38 16.84 2.60
CA LYS A 304 -19.99 16.72 3.10
C LYS A 304 -19.50 15.29 3.12
N TYR A 305 -20.34 14.29 3.43
CA TYR A 305 -19.94 12.89 3.44
C TYR A 305 -19.58 12.40 2.03
N ASP A 306 -20.43 12.69 1.05
CA ASP A 306 -20.19 12.31 -0.36
C ASP A 306 -18.95 13.03 -0.91
N ARG A 307 -18.77 14.31 -0.58
CA ARG A 307 -17.59 15.10 -0.97
C ARG A 307 -16.29 14.56 -0.36
N ILE A 308 -16.29 14.15 0.90
CA ILE A 308 -15.12 13.55 1.56
C ILE A 308 -14.75 12.24 0.84
N MET A 309 -15.73 11.41 0.52
CA MET A 309 -15.50 10.15 -0.22
C MET A 309 -14.96 10.42 -1.62
N ALA A 310 -15.55 11.34 -2.36
CA ALA A 310 -15.13 11.71 -3.71
C ALA A 310 -13.70 12.27 -3.72
N ARG A 311 -13.42 13.24 -2.84
CA ARG A 311 -12.10 13.85 -2.68
C ARG A 311 -11.05 12.82 -2.32
N GLY A 312 -11.27 12.05 -1.26
CA GLY A 312 -10.33 11.03 -0.82
C GLY A 312 -10.07 9.95 -1.88
N THR A 313 -11.06 9.66 -2.73
CA THR A 313 -10.86 8.74 -3.88
C THR A 313 -9.93 9.33 -4.93
N LEU A 314 -10.13 10.59 -5.33
CA LEU A 314 -9.28 11.27 -6.32
C LEU A 314 -7.84 11.45 -5.80
N GLU A 315 -7.70 11.89 -4.56
CA GLU A 315 -6.40 12.04 -3.91
C GLU A 315 -5.66 10.71 -3.80
N LEU A 316 -6.36 9.62 -3.45
CA LEU A 316 -5.80 8.27 -3.41
C LEU A 316 -5.35 7.79 -4.80
N VAL A 317 -6.15 8.03 -5.83
CA VAL A 317 -5.79 7.69 -7.22
C VAL A 317 -4.48 8.36 -7.61
N GLN A 318 -4.33 9.66 -7.32
CA GLN A 318 -3.08 10.40 -7.58
C GLN A 318 -1.92 9.89 -6.74
N ARG A 319 -2.16 9.61 -5.44
CA ARG A 319 -1.13 9.08 -4.54
C ARG A 319 -0.60 7.71 -4.98
N LEU A 320 -1.45 6.88 -5.56
CA LEU A 320 -1.07 5.59 -6.13
C LEU A 320 -0.38 5.71 -7.52
N GLY A 321 -0.05 6.92 -7.95
CA GLY A 321 0.71 7.19 -9.18
C GLY A 321 -0.12 7.24 -10.46
N TYR A 322 -1.46 7.19 -10.37
CA TYR A 322 -2.32 7.36 -11.53
C TYR A 322 -2.43 8.83 -11.93
N LYS A 323 -2.51 9.08 -13.22
CA LYS A 323 -2.80 10.41 -13.77
C LYS A 323 -4.25 10.47 -14.19
N ILE A 324 -4.94 11.52 -13.77
CA ILE A 324 -6.30 11.84 -14.23
C ILE A 324 -6.13 12.89 -15.32
N THR A 325 -6.52 12.56 -16.54
CA THR A 325 -6.47 13.47 -17.71
C THR A 325 -7.88 13.64 -18.23
N LYS A 326 -8.19 14.88 -18.69
CA LYS A 326 -9.42 15.20 -19.42
C LYS A 326 -9.05 15.30 -20.90
N ASP A 327 -9.77 14.58 -21.77
CA ASP A 327 -9.58 14.59 -23.23
C ASP A 327 -10.14 15.86 -23.85
#